data_d586a16fd4a76f1d9da1428c7bc6ea29
#
_entry.id   d586a16fd4a76f1d9da1428c7bc6ea29
#
_cell.length_a   1.000
_cell.length_b   1.000
_cell.length_c   1.000
_cell.angle_alpha   90.00
_cell.angle_beta   90.00
_cell.angle_gamma   90.00
#
_symmetry.space_group_name_H-M   'P 1'
#
loop_
_entity.id
_entity.type
_entity.pdbx_description
1 polymer ?
#
loop_
_entity_poly.entity_id
_entity_poly.type
_entity_poly.pdbx_seq_one_letter_code
_entity_poly.pdbx_strand_id
1 'polypeptide(L)'
;IKKEFFNYTINYISKNFHEFNVTYHYSLYHQYSKNKNKSYQDFLNFIKNSLNNKNSFANKNYEILLVSGSNKKKNFDSIDALSYLKKEKNLKVKLGIAYNPYLKKYYKISSERERFERKFSTGLINSIWFQYGTDIKVLQNEVTYLKNLAKDKKLNLFGSLFIPSKQFIARFKFRPWKEVYISEKFLYALDNFFDFTRDLVSFYKINNITPVIESDFSSSKKLDSVYSFLENER
;
A
#
# COMPACT_ATOMS: atom_id res chain seq x y z
N ILE A 1 -4.99 -4.45 -16.67
CA ILE A 1 -4.50 -3.24 -17.37
C ILE A 1 -3.57 -3.72 -18.45
N LYS A 2 -3.82 -3.34 -19.72
CA LYS A 2 -2.94 -3.69 -20.84
C LYS A 2 -1.56 -3.08 -20.58
N LYS A 3 -0.49 -3.84 -20.85
CA LYS A 3 0.91 -3.42 -20.65
C LYS A 3 1.22 -2.08 -21.35
N GLU A 4 0.57 -1.84 -22.50
CA GLU A 4 0.66 -0.60 -23.26
C GLU A 4 0.13 0.62 -22.50
N PHE A 5 -1.04 0.49 -21.83
CA PHE A 5 -1.61 1.58 -21.04
C PHE A 5 -0.75 1.90 -19.83
N PHE A 6 -0.19 0.90 -19.16
CA PHE A 6 0.75 1.08 -18.07
C PHE A 6 2.00 1.85 -18.51
N ASN A 7 2.62 1.44 -19.60
CA ASN A 7 3.80 2.13 -20.16
C ASN A 7 3.47 3.57 -20.59
N TYR A 8 2.31 3.78 -21.21
CA TYR A 8 1.85 5.12 -21.58
C TYR A 8 1.70 6.02 -20.34
N THR A 9 1.00 5.56 -19.32
CA THR A 9 0.79 6.31 -18.06
C THR A 9 2.11 6.68 -17.40
N ILE A 10 3.04 5.73 -17.33
CA ILE A 10 4.37 5.95 -16.77
C ILE A 10 5.13 7.02 -17.55
N ASN A 11 5.16 6.91 -18.88
CA ASN A 11 5.84 7.88 -19.74
C ASN A 11 5.22 9.27 -19.62
N TYR A 12 3.89 9.35 -19.54
CA TYR A 12 3.17 10.60 -19.33
C TYR A 12 3.53 11.25 -17.98
N ILE A 13 3.48 10.50 -16.88
CA ILE A 13 3.85 10.99 -15.54
C ILE A 13 5.31 11.44 -15.52
N SER A 14 6.22 10.66 -16.08
CA SER A 14 7.64 10.99 -16.10
C SER A 14 7.96 12.25 -16.90
N LYS A 15 7.21 12.50 -17.97
CA LYS A 15 7.41 13.67 -18.83
C LYS A 15 6.82 14.95 -18.21
N ASN A 16 5.65 14.86 -17.59
CA ASN A 16 4.89 16.03 -17.16
C ASN A 16 4.99 16.30 -15.64
N PHE A 17 5.44 15.32 -14.85
CA PHE A 17 5.49 15.40 -13.38
C PHE A 17 6.83 14.87 -12.87
N HIS A 18 7.92 15.48 -13.35
CA HIS A 18 9.29 15.02 -13.08
C HIS A 18 9.74 15.24 -11.62
N GLU A 19 9.05 16.07 -10.86
CA GLU A 19 9.30 16.32 -9.43
C GLU A 19 8.70 15.27 -8.49
N PHE A 20 7.76 14.44 -8.98
CA PHE A 20 7.10 13.44 -8.12
C PHE A 20 7.87 12.12 -8.04
N ASN A 21 7.87 11.53 -6.87
CA ASN A 21 8.28 10.13 -6.69
C ASN A 21 7.15 9.20 -7.14
N VAL A 22 7.50 8.08 -7.76
CA VAL A 22 6.50 7.12 -8.27
C VAL A 22 6.64 5.78 -7.57
N THR A 23 5.52 5.27 -7.03
CA THR A 23 5.46 3.93 -6.47
C THR A 23 4.61 3.02 -7.37
N TYR A 24 5.22 1.92 -7.82
CA TYR A 24 4.55 0.92 -8.64
C TYR A 24 3.95 -0.17 -7.78
N HIS A 25 2.65 -0.39 -7.91
CA HIS A 25 2.00 -1.52 -7.26
C HIS A 25 2.18 -2.79 -8.10
N TYR A 26 2.90 -3.76 -7.55
CA TYR A 26 2.97 -5.09 -8.12
C TYR A 26 2.14 -6.07 -7.29
N SER A 27 0.99 -6.47 -7.85
CA SER A 27 0.08 -7.41 -7.20
C SER A 27 0.37 -8.84 -7.66
N LEU A 28 0.88 -9.66 -6.77
CA LEU A 28 1.15 -11.08 -7.05
C LEU A 28 -0.11 -11.87 -7.38
N TYR A 29 -1.27 -11.44 -6.88
CA TYR A 29 -2.55 -12.06 -7.22
C TYR A 29 -2.94 -11.81 -8.68
N HIS A 30 -2.81 -10.58 -9.16
CA HIS A 30 -3.20 -10.22 -10.53
C HIS A 30 -2.18 -10.67 -11.57
N GLN A 31 -0.95 -10.93 -11.16
CA GLN A 31 0.13 -11.46 -12.01
C GLN A 31 0.37 -12.95 -11.77
N TYR A 32 -0.61 -13.63 -11.16
CA TYR A 32 -0.48 -15.01 -10.74
C TYR A 32 -0.33 -15.97 -11.91
N SER A 33 0.69 -16.83 -11.84
CA SER A 33 0.83 -18.05 -12.62
C SER A 33 0.69 -19.26 -11.72
N LYS A 34 0.12 -20.38 -12.24
CA LYS A 34 0.09 -21.65 -11.51
C LYS A 34 1.49 -22.20 -11.23
N ASN A 35 2.48 -21.79 -12.02
CA ASN A 35 3.88 -22.14 -11.85
C ASN A 35 4.59 -21.05 -11.01
N LYS A 36 5.13 -21.45 -9.85
CA LYS A 36 5.83 -20.57 -8.91
C LYS A 36 7.06 -19.90 -9.54
N ASN A 37 7.86 -20.66 -10.29
CA ASN A 37 9.05 -20.15 -10.95
C ASN A 37 8.69 -19.10 -12.03
N LYS A 38 7.61 -19.34 -12.78
CA LYS A 38 7.13 -18.37 -13.76
C LYS A 38 6.66 -17.08 -13.08
N SER A 39 5.91 -17.18 -11.97
CA SER A 39 5.48 -16.00 -11.20
C SER A 39 6.69 -15.19 -10.70
N TYR A 40 7.76 -15.86 -10.28
CA TYR A 40 8.98 -15.18 -9.89
C TYR A 40 9.70 -14.53 -11.08
N GLN A 41 9.83 -15.22 -12.20
CA GLN A 41 10.45 -14.66 -13.41
C GLN A 41 9.69 -13.45 -13.93
N ASP A 42 8.37 -13.48 -13.92
CA ASP A 42 7.53 -12.34 -14.30
C ASP A 42 7.76 -11.14 -13.37
N PHE A 43 7.89 -11.37 -12.07
CA PHE A 43 8.22 -10.35 -11.09
C PHE A 43 9.64 -9.79 -11.29
N LEU A 44 10.62 -10.65 -11.48
CA LEU A 44 12.01 -10.26 -11.73
C LEU A 44 12.15 -9.44 -13.04
N ASN A 45 11.47 -9.86 -14.08
CA ASN A 45 11.42 -9.14 -15.36
C ASN A 45 10.75 -7.77 -15.20
N PHE A 46 9.69 -7.68 -14.40
CA PHE A 46 9.07 -6.39 -14.08
C PHE A 46 10.07 -5.45 -13.41
N ILE A 47 10.82 -5.92 -12.40
CA ILE A 47 11.84 -5.13 -11.72
C ILE A 47 12.93 -4.68 -12.73
N LYS A 48 13.49 -5.63 -13.50
CA LYS A 48 14.55 -5.34 -14.48
C LYS A 48 14.10 -4.34 -15.54
N ASN A 49 12.89 -4.48 -16.05
CA ASN A 49 12.33 -3.54 -17.03
C ASN A 49 12.10 -2.15 -16.41
N SER A 50 11.68 -2.09 -15.16
CA SER A 50 11.53 -0.82 -14.43
C SER A 50 12.88 -0.12 -14.19
N LEU A 51 13.96 -0.88 -13.98
CA LEU A 51 15.33 -0.37 -13.84
C LEU A 51 15.95 0.06 -15.17
N ASN A 52 15.66 -0.68 -16.25
CA ASN A 52 16.30 -0.48 -17.56
C ASN A 52 15.63 0.61 -18.41
N ASN A 53 14.44 1.06 -18.06
CA ASN A 53 13.77 2.19 -18.74
C ASN A 53 14.45 3.52 -18.40
N LYS A 54 15.72 3.66 -18.82
CA LYS A 54 16.59 4.81 -18.56
C LYS A 54 15.99 6.15 -19.01
N ASN A 55 15.13 6.15 -20.01
CA ASN A 55 14.56 7.40 -20.58
C ASN A 55 13.37 7.95 -19.79
N SER A 56 12.72 7.14 -18.95
CA SER A 56 11.56 7.60 -18.17
C SER A 56 11.81 7.71 -16.66
N PHE A 57 12.89 7.06 -16.13
CA PHE A 57 13.09 6.93 -14.68
C PHE A 57 14.52 7.16 -14.21
N ALA A 58 15.46 7.49 -15.08
CA ALA A 58 16.89 7.53 -14.78
C ALA A 58 17.30 8.48 -13.63
N ASN A 59 16.45 9.45 -13.30
CA ASN A 59 16.72 10.45 -12.25
C ASN A 59 15.77 10.40 -11.07
N LYS A 60 14.90 9.35 -10.93
CA LYS A 60 13.85 9.38 -9.91
C LYS A 60 13.96 8.28 -8.89
N ASN A 61 13.66 8.66 -7.65
CA ASN A 61 13.38 7.73 -6.58
C ASN A 61 12.05 7.02 -6.88
N TYR A 62 12.09 5.86 -7.49
CA TYR A 62 10.92 5.01 -7.60
C TYR A 62 10.99 3.85 -6.60
N GLU A 63 9.85 3.35 -6.23
CA GLU A 63 9.68 2.23 -5.34
C GLU A 63 8.69 1.24 -5.95
N ILE A 64 8.83 -0.03 -5.63
CA ILE A 64 7.85 -1.06 -5.98
C ILE A 64 7.15 -1.51 -4.71
N LEU A 65 5.85 -1.24 -4.61
CA LEU A 65 5.00 -1.79 -3.56
C LEU A 65 4.56 -3.19 -3.92
N LEU A 66 5.08 -4.16 -3.19
CA LEU A 66 4.76 -5.57 -3.38
C LEU A 66 3.53 -5.97 -2.56
N VAL A 67 2.45 -6.33 -3.25
CA VAL A 67 1.17 -6.70 -2.64
C VAL A 67 0.85 -8.16 -2.93
N SER A 68 0.58 -8.94 -1.88
CA SER A 68 0.18 -10.35 -2.04
C SER A 68 -1.23 -10.50 -2.61
N GLY A 69 -2.14 -9.55 -2.33
CA GLY A 69 -3.57 -9.64 -2.61
C GLY A 69 -4.32 -10.55 -1.62
N SER A 70 -5.64 -10.52 -1.62
CA SER A 70 -6.52 -11.10 -0.60
C SER A 70 -7.00 -12.54 -0.87
N ASN A 71 -6.55 -13.19 -1.93
CA ASN A 71 -7.04 -14.54 -2.28
C ASN A 71 -6.27 -15.65 -1.54
N LYS A 72 -7.03 -16.70 -1.09
CA LYS A 72 -6.48 -17.83 -0.32
C LYS A 72 -5.63 -18.81 -1.13
N LYS A 73 -5.81 -18.89 -2.44
CA LYS A 73 -5.06 -19.84 -3.31
C LYS A 73 -3.83 -19.17 -3.89
N LYS A 74 -2.73 -19.14 -3.13
CA LYS A 74 -1.47 -18.57 -3.59
C LYS A 74 -0.35 -19.60 -3.49
N ASN A 75 0.21 -19.95 -4.64
CA ASN A 75 1.44 -20.74 -4.69
C ASN A 75 2.70 -19.86 -4.60
N PHE A 76 2.53 -18.54 -4.68
CA PHE A 76 3.61 -17.56 -4.64
C PHE A 76 3.10 -16.27 -4.00
N ASP A 77 3.65 -15.93 -2.85
CA ASP A 77 3.28 -14.73 -2.10
C ASP A 77 4.46 -13.74 -1.94
N SER A 78 4.24 -12.65 -1.20
CA SER A 78 5.27 -11.64 -1.00
C SER A 78 6.48 -12.14 -0.19
N ILE A 79 6.31 -13.13 0.68
CA ILE A 79 7.42 -13.74 1.42
C ILE A 79 8.28 -14.56 0.46
N ASP A 80 7.64 -15.36 -0.39
CA ASP A 80 8.33 -16.10 -1.43
C ASP A 80 9.11 -15.17 -2.36
N ALA A 81 8.43 -14.13 -2.87
CA ALA A 81 9.03 -13.16 -3.78
C ALA A 81 10.29 -12.51 -3.20
N LEU A 82 10.22 -12.05 -1.94
CA LEU A 82 11.36 -11.45 -1.25
C LEU A 82 12.48 -12.46 -0.98
N SER A 83 12.13 -13.69 -0.61
CA SER A 83 13.10 -14.76 -0.37
C SER A 83 13.87 -15.16 -1.64
N TYR A 84 13.20 -15.18 -2.79
CA TYR A 84 13.86 -15.40 -4.08
C TYR A 84 14.73 -14.19 -4.46
N LEU A 85 14.18 -12.97 -4.31
CA LEU A 85 14.89 -11.75 -4.67
C LEU A 85 16.16 -11.53 -3.84
N LYS A 86 16.20 -12.00 -2.58
CA LYS A 86 17.38 -11.94 -1.73
C LYS A 86 18.58 -12.68 -2.34
N LYS A 87 18.34 -13.64 -3.24
CA LYS A 87 19.40 -14.40 -3.94
C LYS A 87 20.00 -13.63 -5.13
N GLU A 88 19.34 -12.55 -5.58
CA GLU A 88 19.79 -11.73 -6.71
C GLU A 88 20.78 -10.66 -6.22
N LYS A 89 22.08 -10.90 -6.44
CA LYS A 89 23.17 -10.10 -5.86
C LYS A 89 23.27 -8.64 -6.36
N ASN A 90 22.71 -8.31 -7.53
CA ASN A 90 22.96 -7.02 -8.21
C ASN A 90 21.72 -6.14 -8.40
N LEU A 91 20.60 -6.46 -7.75
CA LEU A 91 19.37 -5.70 -7.89
C LEU A 91 19.28 -4.59 -6.82
N LYS A 92 19.51 -3.34 -7.25
CA LYS A 92 19.27 -2.15 -6.41
C LYS A 92 17.85 -1.65 -6.68
N VAL A 93 16.88 -2.11 -5.91
CA VAL A 93 15.48 -1.69 -5.98
C VAL A 93 14.97 -1.32 -4.61
N LYS A 94 14.20 -0.23 -4.51
CA LYS A 94 13.46 0.11 -3.30
C LYS A 94 12.15 -0.67 -3.29
N LEU A 95 11.91 -1.40 -2.21
CA LEU A 95 10.71 -2.24 -2.05
C LEU A 95 9.89 -1.79 -0.86
N GLY A 96 8.61 -1.51 -1.14
CA GLY A 96 7.58 -1.36 -0.13
C GLY A 96 6.77 -2.65 0.02
N ILE A 97 6.21 -2.86 1.18
CA ILE A 97 5.27 -3.95 1.44
C ILE A 97 3.99 -3.44 2.07
N ALA A 98 2.88 -4.06 1.71
CA ALA A 98 1.61 -3.84 2.39
C ALA A 98 1.61 -4.54 3.76
N TYR A 99 1.07 -3.85 4.76
CA TYR A 99 0.83 -4.34 6.11
C TYR A 99 -0.60 -4.03 6.54
N ASN A 100 -1.32 -5.03 7.01
CA ASN A 100 -2.70 -4.85 7.46
C ASN A 100 -2.82 -4.93 9.00
N PRO A 101 -2.91 -3.79 9.70
CA PRO A 101 -3.06 -3.75 11.15
C PRO A 101 -4.28 -4.50 11.67
N TYR A 102 -5.32 -4.60 10.83
CA TYR A 102 -6.66 -5.06 11.21
C TYR A 102 -6.91 -6.54 10.93
N LEU A 103 -5.91 -7.27 10.46
CA LEU A 103 -6.09 -8.66 10.00
C LEU A 103 -6.61 -9.58 11.11
N LYS A 104 -6.21 -9.37 12.36
CA LYS A 104 -6.70 -10.12 13.53
C LYS A 104 -8.21 -10.04 13.74
N LYS A 105 -8.86 -8.96 13.26
CA LYS A 105 -10.31 -8.78 13.36
C LYS A 105 -11.08 -9.70 12.40
N TYR A 106 -10.40 -10.26 11.40
CA TYR A 106 -11.00 -11.11 10.36
C TYR A 106 -10.56 -12.56 10.42
N TYR A 107 -9.37 -12.82 10.95
CA TYR A 107 -8.78 -14.16 10.94
C TYR A 107 -8.19 -14.47 12.31
N LYS A 108 -8.50 -15.66 12.84
CA LYS A 108 -7.87 -16.21 14.07
C LYS A 108 -6.37 -16.53 13.87
N ILE A 109 -5.76 -16.10 12.77
CA ILE A 109 -4.44 -16.53 12.36
C ILE A 109 -3.39 -15.65 13.00
N SER A 110 -2.38 -16.29 13.53
CA SER A 110 -1.07 -15.74 13.79
C SER A 110 -0.67 -14.85 12.62
N SER A 111 -1.00 -13.75 12.77
CA SER A 111 -0.21 -12.64 12.74
C SER A 111 0.35 -12.21 11.39
N GLU A 112 -0.22 -11.13 10.94
CA GLU A 112 0.47 -10.25 10.01
C GLU A 112 1.87 -9.88 10.55
N ARG A 113 2.07 -9.87 11.88
CA ARG A 113 3.37 -9.66 12.53
C ARG A 113 4.40 -10.72 12.13
N GLU A 114 4.09 -12.02 12.26
CA GLU A 114 5.00 -13.09 11.82
C GLU A 114 5.32 -13.02 10.33
N ARG A 115 4.29 -12.72 9.52
CA ARG A 115 4.49 -12.51 8.08
C ARG A 115 5.41 -11.32 7.82
N PHE A 116 5.25 -10.25 8.58
CA PHE A 116 6.10 -9.08 8.48
C PHE A 116 7.53 -9.41 8.88
N GLU A 117 7.75 -10.07 10.02
CA GLU A 117 9.08 -10.48 10.48
C GLU A 117 9.83 -11.30 9.42
N ARG A 118 9.14 -12.28 8.82
CA ARG A 118 9.70 -13.07 7.71
C ARG A 118 10.07 -12.23 6.50
N LYS A 119 9.26 -11.25 6.14
CA LYS A 119 9.58 -10.30 5.06
C LYS A 119 10.75 -9.40 5.47
N PHE A 120 10.71 -8.87 6.69
CA PHE A 120 11.69 -7.93 7.22
C PHE A 120 13.08 -8.57 7.34
N SER A 121 13.19 -9.84 7.75
CA SER A 121 14.43 -10.59 7.84
C SER A 121 15.16 -10.78 6.50
N THR A 122 14.51 -10.51 5.38
CA THR A 122 15.18 -10.50 4.07
C THR A 122 16.15 -9.34 3.90
N GLY A 123 15.96 -8.25 4.66
CA GLY A 123 16.76 -7.03 4.57
C GLY A 123 16.38 -6.10 3.40
N LEU A 124 15.44 -6.49 2.54
CA LEU A 124 15.11 -5.80 1.28
C LEU A 124 14.07 -4.68 1.41
N ILE A 125 13.36 -4.59 2.55
CA ILE A 125 12.24 -3.68 2.71
C ILE A 125 12.73 -2.26 3.03
N ASN A 126 12.21 -1.28 2.33
CA ASN A 126 12.48 0.16 2.50
C ASN A 126 11.27 0.91 3.06
N SER A 127 10.06 0.44 2.80
CA SER A 127 8.84 1.08 3.28
C SER A 127 7.74 0.10 3.69
N ILE A 128 6.83 0.58 4.53
CA ILE A 128 5.64 -0.13 4.98
C ILE A 128 4.42 0.71 4.62
N TRP A 129 3.43 0.07 3.99
CA TRP A 129 2.19 0.68 3.54
C TRP A 129 1.02 0.08 4.32
N PHE A 130 0.46 0.87 5.23
CA PHE A 130 -0.64 0.44 6.08
C PHE A 130 -1.96 0.40 5.32
N GLN A 131 -2.67 -0.71 5.45
CA GLN A 131 -4.05 -0.84 4.98
C GLN A 131 -4.96 0.06 5.80
N TYR A 132 -6.00 0.60 5.14
CA TYR A 132 -7.03 1.41 5.78
C TYR A 132 -7.86 0.61 6.79
N GLY A 133 -8.25 1.30 7.88
CA GLY A 133 -9.21 0.82 8.85
C GLY A 133 -9.53 1.89 9.89
N THR A 134 -10.68 1.76 10.53
CA THR A 134 -11.26 2.79 11.41
C THR A 134 -11.02 2.56 12.90
N ASP A 135 -9.83 2.07 13.27
CA ASP A 135 -9.43 1.85 14.67
C ASP A 135 -8.00 2.31 14.91
N ILE A 136 -7.85 3.58 15.35
CA ILE A 136 -6.54 4.20 15.59
C ILE A 136 -5.77 3.45 16.70
N LYS A 137 -6.44 2.90 17.72
CA LYS A 137 -5.75 2.19 18.81
C LYS A 137 -5.05 0.93 18.29
N VAL A 138 -5.72 0.19 17.40
CA VAL A 138 -5.11 -0.97 16.74
C VAL A 138 -3.93 -0.54 15.90
N LEU A 139 -4.08 0.52 15.09
CA LEU A 139 -3.01 1.06 14.27
C LEU A 139 -1.81 1.50 15.13
N GLN A 140 -2.05 2.21 16.23
CA GLN A 140 -1.03 2.68 17.16
C GLN A 140 -0.21 1.52 17.74
N ASN A 141 -0.86 0.45 18.16
CA ASN A 141 -0.20 -0.73 18.68
C ASN A 141 0.71 -1.39 17.64
N GLU A 142 0.24 -1.46 16.39
CA GLU A 142 1.04 -2.04 15.31
C GLU A 142 2.19 -1.12 14.89
N VAL A 143 1.99 0.20 14.83
CA VAL A 143 3.07 1.16 14.54
C VAL A 143 4.16 1.10 15.62
N THR A 144 3.77 1.05 16.90
CA THR A 144 4.72 0.90 18.01
C THR A 144 5.52 -0.39 17.90
N TYR A 145 4.85 -1.52 17.61
CA TYR A 145 5.52 -2.80 17.39
C TYR A 145 6.52 -2.74 16.24
N LEU A 146 6.12 -2.19 15.09
CA LEU A 146 6.98 -2.10 13.91
C LEU A 146 8.19 -1.18 14.14
N LYS A 147 8.02 -0.04 14.80
CA LYS A 147 9.11 0.85 15.18
C LYS A 147 10.11 0.17 16.12
N ASN A 148 9.63 -0.60 17.09
CA ASN A 148 10.48 -1.36 18.00
C ASN A 148 11.26 -2.46 17.28
N LEU A 149 10.64 -3.15 16.34
CA LEU A 149 11.31 -4.19 15.55
C LEU A 149 12.37 -3.60 14.60
N ALA A 150 12.11 -2.42 14.05
CA ALA A 150 12.96 -1.78 13.05
C ALA A 150 13.99 -0.79 13.64
N LYS A 151 14.33 -0.92 14.94
CA LYS A 151 15.15 0.06 15.69
C LYS A 151 16.35 0.61 14.91
N ASP A 152 17.06 -0.25 14.22
CA ASP A 152 18.32 0.08 13.53
C ASP A 152 18.13 0.34 12.03
N LYS A 153 16.91 0.24 11.53
CA LYS A 153 16.62 0.42 10.11
C LYS A 153 15.60 1.51 9.87
N LYS A 154 16.02 2.57 9.19
CA LYS A 154 15.11 3.63 8.76
C LYS A 154 14.13 3.09 7.72
N LEU A 155 12.86 2.98 8.09
CA LEU A 155 11.75 2.61 7.21
C LEU A 155 10.87 3.83 6.95
N ASN A 156 10.46 4.02 5.69
CA ASN A 156 9.42 4.97 5.36
C ASN A 156 8.06 4.34 5.66
N LEU A 157 7.20 5.08 6.34
CA LEU A 157 5.85 4.64 6.68
C LEU A 157 4.83 5.41 5.85
N PHE A 158 3.92 4.69 5.21
CA PHE A 158 2.82 5.23 4.45
C PHE A 158 1.50 4.71 5.01
N GLY A 159 0.53 5.60 5.22
CA GLY A 159 -0.76 5.24 5.77
C GLY A 159 -1.91 5.58 4.83
N SER A 160 -2.75 4.61 4.52
CA SER A 160 -3.95 4.83 3.72
C SER A 160 -4.88 5.81 4.43
N LEU A 161 -5.24 6.87 3.73
CA LEU A 161 -6.20 7.89 4.14
C LEU A 161 -7.38 7.87 3.17
N PHE A 162 -8.40 7.10 3.51
CA PHE A 162 -9.55 6.90 2.64
C PHE A 162 -10.68 7.86 2.99
N ILE A 163 -11.15 8.60 1.99
CA ILE A 163 -12.28 9.54 2.09
C ILE A 163 -13.43 8.95 1.29
N PRO A 164 -14.41 8.30 1.96
CA PRO A 164 -15.47 7.59 1.27
C PRO A 164 -16.58 8.52 0.77
N SER A 165 -17.19 8.19 -0.37
CA SER A 165 -18.45 8.76 -0.77
C SER A 165 -19.65 8.13 -0.03
N LYS A 166 -20.80 8.82 0.00
CA LYS A 166 -22.06 8.25 0.51
C LYS A 166 -22.41 6.93 -0.20
N GLN A 167 -22.17 6.88 -1.51
CA GLN A 167 -22.43 5.68 -2.33
C GLN A 167 -21.50 4.53 -1.96
N PHE A 168 -20.24 4.82 -1.66
CA PHE A 168 -19.31 3.81 -1.18
C PHE A 168 -19.80 3.20 0.15
N ILE A 169 -20.16 4.03 1.12
CA ILE A 169 -20.64 3.57 2.43
C ILE A 169 -21.89 2.70 2.28
N ALA A 170 -22.84 3.15 1.46
CA ALA A 170 -24.05 2.37 1.18
C ALA A 170 -23.71 0.97 0.60
N ARG A 171 -22.80 0.91 -0.36
CA ARG A 171 -22.36 -0.37 -0.94
C ARG A 171 -21.58 -1.23 0.05
N PHE A 172 -20.72 -0.62 0.86
CA PHE A 172 -19.90 -1.35 1.82
C PHE A 172 -20.73 -2.06 2.89
N LYS A 173 -21.87 -1.51 3.30
CA LYS A 173 -22.81 -2.16 4.23
C LYS A 173 -23.29 -3.52 3.72
N PHE A 174 -23.58 -3.63 2.42
CA PHE A 174 -24.09 -4.86 1.82
C PHE A 174 -22.98 -5.77 1.29
N ARG A 175 -21.86 -5.16 0.87
CA ARG A 175 -20.74 -5.87 0.29
C ARG A 175 -19.42 -5.31 0.80
N PRO A 176 -19.04 -5.63 2.04
CA PRO A 176 -17.81 -5.13 2.63
C PRO A 176 -16.58 -5.58 1.83
N TRP A 177 -15.63 -4.69 1.68
CA TRP A 177 -14.35 -5.03 1.10
C TRP A 177 -13.58 -5.96 2.04
N LYS A 178 -13.09 -7.03 1.47
CA LYS A 178 -12.34 -8.02 2.22
C LYS A 178 -11.05 -7.39 2.76
N GLU A 179 -10.79 -7.65 4.04
CA GLU A 179 -9.59 -7.17 4.74
C GLU A 179 -9.53 -5.65 4.99
N VAL A 180 -10.59 -4.90 4.70
CA VAL A 180 -10.75 -3.49 5.08
C VAL A 180 -11.70 -3.40 6.28
N TYR A 181 -11.18 -2.89 7.40
CA TYR A 181 -11.97 -2.78 8.63
C TYR A 181 -12.64 -1.42 8.74
N ILE A 182 -13.97 -1.40 8.69
CA ILE A 182 -14.80 -0.23 9.01
C ILE A 182 -15.74 -0.63 10.15
N SER A 183 -15.63 0.05 11.29
CA SER A 183 -16.52 -0.22 12.43
C SER A 183 -17.93 0.31 12.14
N GLU A 184 -18.94 -0.31 12.75
CA GLU A 184 -20.36 -0.01 12.50
C GLU A 184 -20.69 1.48 12.66
N LYS A 185 -20.16 2.14 13.68
CA LYS A 185 -20.42 3.57 13.92
C LYS A 185 -20.12 4.45 12.70
N PHE A 186 -19.17 4.08 11.87
CA PHE A 186 -18.82 4.83 10.65
C PHE A 186 -19.72 4.48 9.48
N LEU A 187 -20.36 3.33 9.49
CA LEU A 187 -21.29 2.94 8.44
C LEU A 187 -22.62 3.70 8.50
N TYR A 188 -23.00 4.23 9.67
CA TYR A 188 -24.28 4.89 9.86
C TYR A 188 -24.23 6.42 9.88
N ALA A 189 -23.07 7.03 10.08
CA ALA A 189 -22.90 8.48 10.09
C ALA A 189 -21.64 8.89 9.31
N LEU A 190 -21.85 9.58 8.19
CA LEU A 190 -20.75 10.05 7.34
C LEU A 190 -19.85 11.05 8.07
N ASP A 191 -20.44 11.91 8.90
CA ASP A 191 -19.70 12.92 9.66
C ASP A 191 -18.64 12.28 10.57
N ASN A 192 -18.91 11.10 11.12
CA ASN A 192 -17.93 10.34 11.89
C ASN A 192 -16.64 10.01 11.08
N PHE A 193 -16.75 9.90 9.75
CA PHE A 193 -15.56 9.70 8.90
C PHE A 193 -14.68 10.94 8.84
N PHE A 194 -15.27 12.12 8.80
CA PHE A 194 -14.50 13.37 8.76
C PHE A 194 -13.74 13.59 10.06
N ASP A 195 -14.41 13.40 11.21
CA ASP A 195 -13.76 13.51 12.52
C ASP A 195 -12.66 12.46 12.66
N PHE A 196 -12.95 11.22 12.31
CA PHE A 196 -11.96 10.16 12.30
C PHE A 196 -10.77 10.48 11.38
N THR A 197 -11.02 11.07 10.21
CA THR A 197 -9.97 11.45 9.27
C THR A 197 -9.04 12.49 9.86
N ARG A 198 -9.55 13.48 10.61
CA ARG A 198 -8.76 14.47 11.35
C ARG A 198 -7.87 13.79 12.39
N ASP A 199 -8.45 12.91 13.20
CA ASP A 199 -7.71 12.16 14.21
C ASP A 199 -6.60 11.32 13.56
N LEU A 200 -6.91 10.68 12.43
CA LEU A 200 -5.95 9.85 11.69
C LEU A 200 -4.82 10.68 11.08
N VAL A 201 -5.10 11.87 10.52
CA VAL A 201 -4.08 12.81 10.01
C VAL A 201 -3.17 13.26 11.16
N SER A 202 -3.75 13.64 12.30
CA SER A 202 -2.98 14.02 13.49
C SER A 202 -2.09 12.88 13.97
N PHE A 203 -2.61 11.66 14.02
CA PHE A 203 -1.83 10.46 14.36
C PHE A 203 -0.68 10.23 13.37
N TYR A 204 -0.91 10.40 12.06
CA TYR A 204 0.11 10.25 11.03
C TYR A 204 1.23 11.28 11.19
N LYS A 205 0.90 12.55 11.44
CA LYS A 205 1.89 13.61 11.70
C LYS A 205 2.79 13.26 12.89
N ILE A 206 2.23 12.93 14.03
CA ILE A 206 2.95 12.57 15.26
C ILE A 206 3.88 11.35 15.03
N ASN A 207 3.48 10.43 14.19
CA ASN A 207 4.21 9.19 13.98
C ASN A 207 5.14 9.21 12.75
N ASN A 208 5.27 10.34 12.03
CA ASN A 208 6.02 10.46 10.78
C ASN A 208 5.54 9.44 9.71
N ILE A 209 4.23 9.29 9.57
CA ILE A 209 3.59 8.45 8.55
C ILE A 209 3.12 9.37 7.42
N THR A 210 3.56 9.10 6.20
CA THR A 210 3.09 9.83 5.02
C THR A 210 1.69 9.39 4.64
N PRO A 211 0.69 10.27 4.59
CA PRO A 211 -0.66 9.90 4.18
C PRO A 211 -0.71 9.55 2.68
N VAL A 212 -1.43 8.49 2.35
CA VAL A 212 -1.77 8.10 0.99
C VAL A 212 -3.25 8.31 0.79
N ILE A 213 -3.60 9.35 0.05
CA ILE A 213 -4.99 9.74 -0.15
C ILE A 213 -5.64 8.79 -1.15
N GLU A 214 -6.69 8.12 -0.69
CA GLU A 214 -7.50 7.20 -1.50
C GLU A 214 -8.95 7.71 -1.52
N SER A 215 -9.58 7.64 -2.68
CA SER A 215 -10.98 8.06 -2.84
C SER A 215 -11.65 7.27 -3.95
N ASP A 216 -12.96 7.06 -3.82
CA ASP A 216 -13.80 6.48 -4.86
C ASP A 216 -14.46 7.56 -5.76
N PHE A 217 -14.03 8.80 -5.65
CA PHE A 217 -14.55 9.91 -6.45
C PHE A 217 -14.00 9.88 -7.88
N SER A 218 -14.89 10.07 -8.83
CA SER A 218 -14.59 10.00 -10.26
C SER A 218 -14.70 11.35 -10.98
N SER A 219 -15.02 12.44 -10.28
CA SER A 219 -15.16 13.78 -10.87
C SER A 219 -14.26 14.80 -10.18
N SER A 220 -13.78 15.80 -10.95
CA SER A 220 -12.97 16.91 -10.41
C SER A 220 -13.67 17.63 -9.28
N LYS A 221 -14.97 17.97 -9.43
CA LYS A 221 -15.75 18.63 -8.38
C LYS A 221 -15.75 17.89 -7.04
N LYS A 222 -15.75 16.54 -7.07
CA LYS A 222 -15.68 15.74 -5.85
C LYS A 222 -14.26 15.68 -5.28
N LEU A 223 -13.25 15.74 -6.15
CA LEU A 223 -11.86 15.86 -5.72
C LEU A 223 -11.60 17.20 -5.05
N ASP A 224 -12.14 18.29 -5.56
CA ASP A 224 -12.00 19.63 -4.98
C ASP A 224 -12.48 19.65 -3.51
N SER A 225 -13.57 18.93 -3.19
CA SER A 225 -14.03 18.79 -1.81
C SER A 225 -13.06 18.04 -0.90
N VAL A 226 -12.33 17.08 -1.44
CA VAL A 226 -11.26 16.35 -0.72
C VAL A 226 -10.07 17.27 -0.47
N TYR A 227 -9.65 18.03 -1.48
CA TYR A 227 -8.57 19.00 -1.35
C TYR A 227 -8.91 20.07 -0.32
N SER A 228 -10.09 20.70 -0.40
CA SER A 228 -10.53 21.70 0.57
C SER A 228 -10.56 21.16 2.00
N PHE A 229 -10.99 19.92 2.20
CA PHE A 229 -10.94 19.26 3.50
C PHE A 229 -9.50 19.13 4.00
N LEU A 230 -8.57 18.66 3.15
CA LEU A 230 -7.19 18.45 3.53
C LEU A 230 -6.40 19.74 3.74
N GLU A 231 -6.73 20.82 3.01
CA GLU A 231 -6.13 22.15 3.20
C GLU A 231 -6.51 22.75 4.54
N ASN A 232 -7.74 22.58 5.00
CA ASN A 232 -8.20 23.05 6.30
C ASN A 232 -7.59 22.27 7.48
N GLU A 233 -6.94 21.13 7.23
CA GLU A 233 -6.28 20.28 8.24
C GLU A 233 -4.73 20.47 8.26
N ARG A 234 -4.19 21.39 7.45
CA ARG A 234 -2.77 21.76 7.46
C ARG A 234 -2.47 22.72 8.60
#